data_d9eb6bcd9ef10d0307bc16b0b1c39dbf
#
_entry.id   d9eb6bcd9ef10d0307bc16b0b1c39dbf
#
_cell.length_a   1.000
_cell.length_b   1.000
_cell.length_c   1.000
_cell.angle_alpha   90.00
_cell.angle_beta   90.00
_cell.angle_gamma   90.00
#
_symmetry.space_group_name_H-M   'P 1'
#
loop_
_entity.id
_entity.type
_entity.pdbx_description
1 polymer ?
#
loop_
_entity_poly.entity_id
_entity_poly.type
_entity_poly.pdbx_seq_one_letter_code
_entity_poly.pdbx_strand_id
1 'polypeptide(L)'
;MTPHTMQSNTAIPPVRLRGVNLGGWLVLEKWMTPSLFEGLEATDETTWCAELGRDAAARLRAHWNRFITREDFAWLASIGVNAVRLPIGHWVLGPPYPYHAKYGAARHPFVVGGIDVVDRALDWASEFGL
;
A
#
# COMPACT_ATOMS: atom_id res chain seq x y z
N MET A 1 22.48 -43.60 -30.81
CA MET A 1 21.19 -43.13 -30.20
C MET A 1 21.43 -42.97 -28.72
N THR A 2 21.59 -41.74 -28.25
CA THR A 2 21.69 -41.41 -26.83
C THR A 2 20.28 -41.22 -26.28
N PRO A 3 19.91 -41.83 -25.13
CA PRO A 3 18.60 -41.63 -24.56
C PRO A 3 18.51 -40.21 -23.98
N HIS A 4 17.55 -39.43 -24.47
CA HIS A 4 17.15 -38.18 -23.82
C HIS A 4 16.59 -38.50 -22.43
N THR A 5 17.35 -38.11 -21.40
CA THR A 5 16.88 -38.11 -20.02
C THR A 5 15.75 -37.07 -19.94
N MET A 6 14.52 -37.51 -19.78
CA MET A 6 13.41 -36.64 -19.42
C MET A 6 13.73 -36.00 -18.05
N GLN A 7 14.01 -34.71 -18.04
CA GLN A 7 14.02 -33.94 -16.80
C GLN A 7 12.61 -33.98 -16.23
N SER A 8 12.47 -34.60 -15.08
CA SER A 8 11.24 -34.53 -14.28
C SER A 8 10.95 -33.07 -13.93
N ASN A 9 9.93 -32.50 -14.57
CA ASN A 9 9.41 -31.21 -14.25
C ASN A 9 8.69 -31.34 -12.88
N THR A 10 9.45 -31.25 -11.80
CA THR A 10 8.88 -31.19 -10.43
C THR A 10 8.16 -29.86 -10.31
N ALA A 11 6.86 -29.87 -10.62
CA ALA A 11 6.00 -28.72 -10.39
C ALA A 11 6.09 -28.34 -8.91
N ILE A 12 6.50 -27.09 -8.64
CA ILE A 12 6.48 -26.53 -7.28
C ILE A 12 5.04 -26.63 -6.79
N PRO A 13 4.76 -27.27 -5.64
CA PRO A 13 3.40 -27.40 -5.15
C PRO A 13 2.79 -26.00 -4.95
N PRO A 14 1.52 -25.80 -5.31
CA PRO A 14 0.90 -24.51 -5.19
C PRO A 14 0.88 -24.06 -3.72
N VAL A 15 1.45 -22.88 -3.45
CA VAL A 15 1.41 -22.27 -2.12
C VAL A 15 -0.02 -21.81 -1.86
N ARG A 16 -0.62 -22.29 -0.78
CA ARG A 16 -1.93 -21.79 -0.33
C ARG A 16 -1.76 -20.42 0.32
N LEU A 17 -2.21 -19.38 -0.35
CA LEU A 17 -2.20 -18.01 0.19
C LEU A 17 -3.30 -17.84 1.24
N ARG A 18 -2.89 -17.30 2.38
CA ARG A 18 -3.74 -16.78 3.44
C ARG A 18 -3.38 -15.32 3.62
N GLY A 19 -4.06 -14.48 2.85
CA GLY A 19 -3.70 -13.08 2.71
C GLY A 19 -4.64 -12.12 3.42
N VAL A 20 -4.12 -10.96 3.77
CA VAL A 20 -4.84 -9.82 4.34
C VAL A 20 -4.59 -8.58 3.48
N ASN A 21 -5.63 -7.77 3.29
CA ASN A 21 -5.51 -6.48 2.63
C ASN A 21 -5.21 -5.40 3.67
N LEU A 22 -4.11 -4.66 3.48
CA LEU A 22 -3.73 -3.53 4.32
C LEU A 22 -4.36 -2.24 3.77
N GLY A 23 -5.69 -2.21 3.71
CA GLY A 23 -6.47 -1.08 3.22
C GLY A 23 -6.44 0.12 4.17
N GLY A 24 -6.83 1.30 3.67
CA GLY A 24 -6.89 2.53 4.46
C GLY A 24 -5.53 3.10 4.90
N TRP A 25 -4.43 2.49 4.52
CA TRP A 25 -3.10 2.91 4.92
C TRP A 25 -2.48 3.92 3.94
N LEU A 26 -2.00 3.46 2.77
CA LEU A 26 -1.39 4.30 1.73
C LEU A 26 -2.40 4.85 0.72
N VAL A 27 -3.62 4.37 0.76
CA VAL A 27 -4.79 4.92 0.08
C VAL A 27 -5.89 5.07 1.13
N LEU A 28 -6.35 6.29 1.35
CA LEU A 28 -7.35 6.56 2.38
C LEU A 28 -8.72 6.00 1.99
N GLU A 29 -9.34 5.31 2.95
CA GLU A 29 -10.70 4.78 2.84
C GLU A 29 -11.52 5.24 4.05
N LYS A 30 -12.46 6.16 3.84
CA LYS A 30 -13.23 6.83 4.92
C LYS A 30 -13.87 5.84 5.89
N TRP A 31 -14.38 4.72 5.39
CA TRP A 31 -15.03 3.71 6.22
C TRP A 31 -14.07 2.95 7.14
N MET A 32 -12.77 2.87 6.77
CA MET A 32 -11.73 2.24 7.59
C MET A 32 -11.11 3.22 8.59
N THR A 33 -10.99 4.48 8.19
CA THR A 33 -10.32 5.52 8.99
C THR A 33 -11.19 6.77 9.13
N PRO A 34 -12.42 6.63 9.68
CA PRO A 34 -13.37 7.74 9.76
C PRO A 34 -12.83 8.95 10.54
N SER A 35 -11.97 8.71 11.53
CA SER A 35 -11.36 9.78 12.35
C SER A 35 -10.49 10.76 11.53
N LEU A 36 -9.90 10.32 10.42
CA LEU A 36 -9.15 11.20 9.52
C LEU A 36 -10.06 12.19 8.78
N PHE A 37 -11.31 11.85 8.63
CA PHE A 37 -12.33 12.64 7.92
C PHE A 37 -13.23 13.44 8.85
N GLU A 38 -13.00 13.38 10.16
CA GLU A 38 -13.82 14.08 11.13
C GLU A 38 -13.71 15.60 10.95
N GLY A 39 -14.87 16.26 10.87
CA GLY A 39 -14.95 17.69 10.62
C GLY A 39 -14.72 18.12 9.17
N LEU A 40 -14.59 17.16 8.24
CA LEU A 40 -14.42 17.41 6.80
C LEU A 40 -15.63 16.94 6.00
N GLU A 41 -15.91 17.64 4.90
CA GLU A 41 -16.90 17.20 3.91
C GLU A 41 -16.37 16.11 2.99
N ALA A 42 -15.05 15.89 2.98
CA ALA A 42 -14.35 14.91 2.16
C ALA A 42 -14.89 13.49 2.34
N THR A 43 -14.97 12.74 1.24
CA THR A 43 -15.46 11.36 1.19
C THR A 43 -14.41 10.34 0.76
N ASP A 44 -13.32 10.81 0.16
CA ASP A 44 -12.21 10.03 -0.35
C ASP A 44 -10.90 10.83 -0.24
N GLU A 45 -9.76 10.21 -0.61
CA GLU A 45 -8.45 10.87 -0.52
C GLU A 45 -8.33 12.06 -1.48
N THR A 46 -8.98 12.02 -2.64
CA THR A 46 -9.00 13.13 -3.59
C THR A 46 -9.58 14.39 -2.96
N THR A 47 -10.78 14.27 -2.44
CA THR A 47 -11.49 15.38 -1.78
C THR A 47 -10.85 15.75 -0.45
N TRP A 48 -10.31 14.80 0.29
CA TRP A 48 -9.59 15.01 1.54
C TRP A 48 -8.32 15.86 1.35
N CYS A 49 -7.50 15.52 0.34
CA CYS A 49 -6.31 16.30 0.01
C CYS A 49 -6.66 17.69 -0.51
N ALA A 50 -7.72 17.80 -1.31
CA ALA A 50 -8.18 19.08 -1.85
C ALA A 50 -8.67 20.03 -0.72
N GLU A 51 -9.42 19.48 0.24
CA GLU A 51 -9.98 20.25 1.35
C GLU A 51 -8.91 20.72 2.34
N LEU A 52 -7.94 19.85 2.67
CA LEU A 52 -6.86 20.15 3.60
C LEU A 52 -5.72 20.97 2.98
N GLY A 53 -5.54 20.90 1.67
CA GLY A 53 -4.48 21.62 0.96
C GLY A 53 -3.09 21.34 1.55
N ARG A 54 -2.40 22.37 1.98
CA ARG A 54 -1.03 22.27 2.55
C ARG A 54 -0.92 21.44 3.83
N ASP A 55 -2.01 21.25 4.56
CA ASP A 55 -2.01 20.49 5.82
C ASP A 55 -2.10 18.97 5.57
N ALA A 56 -2.47 18.56 4.38
CA ALA A 56 -2.64 17.16 4.01
C ALA A 56 -1.35 16.34 4.18
N ALA A 57 -0.21 16.87 3.76
CA ALA A 57 1.07 16.14 3.79
C ALA A 57 1.49 15.71 5.19
N ALA A 58 1.42 16.62 6.16
CA ALA A 58 1.78 16.32 7.55
C ALA A 58 0.82 15.31 8.18
N ARG A 59 -0.48 15.42 7.91
CA ARG A 59 -1.51 14.49 8.41
C ARG A 59 -1.35 13.10 7.82
N LEU A 60 -1.12 12.99 6.51
CA LEU A 60 -0.85 11.70 5.85
C LEU A 60 0.41 11.04 6.40
N ARG A 61 1.50 11.79 6.54
CA ARG A 61 2.74 11.26 7.11
C ARG A 61 2.52 10.70 8.52
N ALA A 62 1.79 11.42 9.36
CA ALA A 62 1.45 10.95 10.70
C ALA A 62 0.61 9.67 10.68
N HIS A 63 -0.36 9.57 9.75
CA HIS A 63 -1.18 8.38 9.56
C HIS A 63 -0.32 7.19 9.08
N TRP A 64 0.47 7.36 8.03
CA TRP A 64 1.33 6.30 7.48
C TRP A 64 2.30 5.74 8.52
N ASN A 65 2.79 6.55 9.45
CA ASN A 65 3.75 6.12 10.46
C ASN A 65 3.11 5.38 11.65
N ARG A 66 1.79 5.43 11.81
CA ARG A 66 1.10 4.88 13.00
C ARG A 66 0.01 3.87 12.71
N PHE A 67 -0.59 3.90 11.52
CA PHE A 67 -1.78 3.09 11.25
C PHE A 67 -1.46 1.60 11.10
N ILE A 68 -0.42 1.28 10.37
CA ILE A 68 0.13 -0.08 10.27
C ILE A 68 1.58 -0.04 10.73
N THR A 69 1.97 -0.96 11.58
CA THR A 69 3.29 -1.00 12.21
C THR A 69 3.98 -2.35 11.98
N ARG A 70 5.27 -2.43 12.34
CA ARG A 70 6.03 -3.69 12.30
C ARG A 70 5.39 -4.78 13.16
N GLU A 71 4.84 -4.39 14.31
CA GLU A 71 4.16 -5.28 15.26
C GLU A 71 2.90 -5.90 14.64
N ASP A 72 2.18 -5.18 13.78
CA ASP A 72 1.04 -5.71 13.03
C ASP A 72 1.48 -6.82 12.07
N PHE A 73 2.59 -6.65 11.37
CA PHE A 73 3.17 -7.70 10.51
C PHE A 73 3.59 -8.93 11.31
N ALA A 74 4.24 -8.75 12.45
CA ALA A 74 4.61 -9.83 13.35
C ALA A 74 3.37 -10.59 13.84
N TRP A 75 2.33 -9.88 14.24
CA TRP A 75 1.06 -10.48 14.68
C TRP A 75 0.39 -11.27 13.56
N LEU A 76 0.28 -10.71 12.35
CA LEU A 76 -0.29 -11.41 11.19
C LEU A 76 0.43 -12.73 10.91
N ALA A 77 1.76 -12.70 10.89
CA ALA A 77 2.57 -13.92 10.72
C ALA A 77 2.29 -14.94 11.81
N SER A 78 2.16 -14.51 13.08
CA SER A 78 1.92 -15.38 14.22
C SER A 78 0.61 -16.15 14.16
N ILE A 79 -0.41 -15.59 13.50
CA ILE A 79 -1.73 -16.24 13.31
C ILE A 79 -1.84 -17.02 12.00
N GLY A 80 -0.74 -17.18 11.25
CA GLY A 80 -0.69 -18.00 10.04
C GLY A 80 -1.01 -17.28 8.74
N VAL A 81 -1.06 -15.95 8.73
CA VAL A 81 -1.08 -15.15 7.50
C VAL A 81 0.27 -15.29 6.81
N ASN A 82 0.29 -15.49 5.50
CA ASN A 82 1.50 -15.66 4.70
C ASN A 82 1.55 -14.76 3.46
N ALA A 83 0.64 -13.82 3.37
CA ALA A 83 0.62 -12.81 2.31
C ALA A 83 -0.10 -11.56 2.78
N VAL A 84 0.36 -10.40 2.33
CA VAL A 84 -0.33 -9.13 2.49
C VAL A 84 -0.52 -8.48 1.13
N ARG A 85 -1.65 -7.82 0.91
CA ARG A 85 -1.87 -6.95 -0.23
C ARG A 85 -1.77 -5.51 0.25
N LEU A 86 -0.87 -4.75 -0.36
CA LEU A 86 -0.65 -3.36 -0.06
C LEU A 86 -1.25 -2.47 -1.16
N PRO A 87 -2.42 -1.87 -0.95
CA PRO A 87 -2.96 -0.86 -1.87
C PRO A 87 -2.08 0.39 -1.89
N ILE A 88 -1.67 0.80 -3.08
CA ILE A 88 -0.89 2.03 -3.30
C ILE A 88 -1.52 2.86 -4.40
N GLY A 89 -1.41 4.18 -4.29
CA GLY A 89 -1.80 5.10 -5.35
C GLY A 89 -0.63 5.43 -6.26
N HIS A 90 -0.92 5.89 -7.48
CA HIS A 90 0.11 6.29 -8.44
C HIS A 90 0.99 7.43 -7.93
N TRP A 91 0.53 8.23 -6.98
CA TRP A 91 1.26 9.34 -6.36
C TRP A 91 2.41 8.92 -5.44
N VAL A 92 2.49 7.63 -5.09
CA VAL A 92 3.55 7.09 -4.24
C VAL A 92 4.94 7.24 -4.89
N LEU A 93 5.02 7.08 -6.20
CA LEU A 93 6.29 7.07 -6.93
C LEU A 93 6.86 8.46 -7.24
N GLY A 94 6.10 9.52 -7.07
CA GLY A 94 6.54 10.88 -7.43
C GLY A 94 6.40 11.21 -8.91
N PRO A 95 6.57 12.48 -9.31
CA PRO A 95 6.54 12.89 -10.72
C PRO A 95 7.75 12.35 -11.50
N PRO A 96 7.66 12.21 -12.85
CA PRO A 96 6.54 12.60 -13.70
C PRO A 96 5.54 11.46 -13.88
N TYR A 97 4.24 11.76 -13.70
CA TYR A 97 3.19 10.80 -14.03
C TYR A 97 2.63 11.02 -15.42
N PRO A 98 2.30 9.95 -16.17
CA PRO A 98 1.51 10.04 -17.39
C PRO A 98 0.16 10.75 -17.16
N TYR A 99 -0.34 10.69 -15.94
CA TYR A 99 -1.57 11.32 -15.51
C TYR A 99 -1.50 12.86 -15.59
N HIS A 100 -0.37 13.46 -15.24
CA HIS A 100 -0.14 14.91 -15.34
C HIS A 100 -0.22 15.41 -16.79
N ALA A 101 0.28 14.63 -17.74
CA ALA A 101 0.23 14.99 -19.15
C ALA A 101 -1.22 15.04 -19.68
N LYS A 102 -2.10 14.17 -19.14
CA LYS A 102 -3.49 14.06 -19.60
C LYS A 102 -4.45 15.02 -18.90
N TYR A 103 -4.25 15.27 -17.60
CA TYR A 103 -5.23 15.98 -16.76
C TYR A 103 -4.73 17.31 -16.19
N GLY A 104 -3.45 17.64 -16.39
CA GLY A 104 -2.79 18.85 -15.91
C GLY A 104 -2.43 18.82 -14.41
N ALA A 105 -1.37 19.52 -14.04
CA ALA A 105 -0.88 19.60 -12.66
C ALA A 105 -1.92 20.12 -11.66
N ALA A 106 -2.81 21.02 -12.12
CA ALA A 106 -3.85 21.63 -11.31
C ALA A 106 -4.95 20.64 -10.85
N ARG A 107 -4.99 19.43 -11.42
CA ARG A 107 -5.96 18.39 -11.09
C ARG A 107 -5.37 17.24 -10.28
N HIS A 108 -4.17 17.39 -9.75
CA HIS A 108 -3.51 16.38 -8.93
C HIS A 108 -3.55 16.81 -7.46
N PRO A 109 -4.63 16.54 -6.73
CA PRO A 109 -4.77 16.97 -5.35
C PRO A 109 -3.92 16.14 -4.37
N PHE A 110 -3.47 14.95 -4.80
CA PHE A 110 -2.79 14.00 -3.92
C PHE A 110 -1.44 14.50 -3.43
N VAL A 111 -1.13 14.14 -2.19
CA VAL A 111 0.22 14.30 -1.63
C VAL A 111 1.14 13.25 -2.26
N VAL A 112 2.17 13.73 -2.94
CA VAL A 112 3.19 12.88 -3.55
C VAL A 112 4.10 12.32 -2.47
N GLY A 113 4.38 11.02 -2.50
CA GLY A 113 5.30 10.36 -1.58
C GLY A 113 4.74 9.09 -0.96
N GLY A 114 5.46 8.55 0.02
CA GLY A 114 5.11 7.30 0.69
C GLY A 114 5.89 6.09 0.20
N ILE A 115 6.81 6.24 -0.75
CA ILE A 115 7.65 5.12 -1.22
C ILE A 115 8.50 4.54 -0.10
N ASP A 116 9.00 5.36 0.81
CA ASP A 116 9.72 4.93 2.01
C ASP A 116 8.86 4.06 2.95
N VAL A 117 7.55 4.29 2.96
CA VAL A 117 6.59 3.45 3.72
C VAL A 117 6.38 2.11 3.02
N VAL A 118 6.32 2.10 1.69
CA VAL A 118 6.27 0.85 0.90
C VAL A 118 7.53 0.02 1.15
N ASP A 119 8.71 0.64 1.10
CA ASP A 119 9.99 -0.04 1.36
C ASP A 119 9.99 -0.67 2.76
N ARG A 120 9.58 0.06 3.79
CA ARG A 120 9.43 -0.49 5.15
C ARG A 120 8.45 -1.66 5.22
N ALA A 121 7.33 -1.57 4.52
CA ALA A 121 6.35 -2.66 4.48
C ALA A 121 6.94 -3.92 3.84
N LEU A 122 7.71 -3.78 2.76
CA LEU A 122 8.41 -4.90 2.12
C LEU A 122 9.48 -5.50 3.03
N ASP A 123 10.24 -4.67 3.75
CA ASP A 123 11.23 -5.12 4.73
C ASP A 123 10.57 -5.92 5.86
N TRP A 124 9.46 -5.42 6.42
CA TRP A 124 8.71 -6.14 7.46
C TRP A 124 8.10 -7.44 6.93
N ALA A 125 7.54 -7.41 5.72
CA ALA A 125 7.01 -8.63 5.09
C ALA A 125 8.11 -9.68 4.94
N SER A 126 9.28 -9.29 4.43
CA SER A 126 10.45 -10.18 4.31
C SER A 126 10.92 -10.72 5.67
N GLU A 127 10.98 -9.87 6.68
CA GLU A 127 11.39 -10.25 8.04
C GLU A 127 10.51 -11.34 8.65
N PHE A 128 9.17 -11.26 8.42
CA PHE A 128 8.19 -12.18 9.00
C PHE A 128 7.69 -13.27 8.05
N GLY A 129 8.23 -13.35 6.84
CA GLY A 129 7.87 -14.38 5.87
C GLY A 129 6.49 -14.22 5.24
N LEU A 130 6.08 -12.97 5.04
CA LEU A 130 4.82 -12.58 4.38
C LEU A 130 5.03 -12.25 2.91
#